data_c4cf2d05c014bddcd19809eca96def74
#
_entry.id   c4cf2d05c014bddcd19809eca96def74
#
_cell.length_a   1.000
_cell.length_b   1.000
_cell.length_c   1.000
_cell.angle_alpha   90.00
_cell.angle_beta   90.00
_cell.angle_gamma   90.00
#
_symmetry.space_group_name_H-M   'P 1'
#
loop_
_entity.id
_entity.type
_entity.pdbx_description
1 polymer ?
#
loop_
_entity_poly.entity_id
_entity_poly.type
_entity_poly.pdbx_seq_one_letter_code
_entity_poly.pdbx_strand_id
1 'polypeptide(L)' 'MKFSINDKVAFSRAVVRRLGHDKPTAGARGVVVAVDGPVVAVDFGNTFILHENGGTVRYIPAANLTKILANGVIYD' A
#
# COMPACT_ATOMS: atom_id res chain seq x y z
N MET A 1 3.76 7.41 10.81
CA MET A 1 4.34 6.04 10.83
C MET A 1 5.48 5.95 9.85
N LYS A 2 6.59 5.38 10.27
CA LYS A 2 7.75 5.20 9.40
C LYS A 2 7.71 3.82 8.76
N PHE A 3 8.03 3.77 7.47
CA PHE A 3 8.12 2.53 6.72
C PHE A 3 9.58 2.24 6.37
N SER A 4 9.90 0.97 6.26
CA SER A 4 11.22 0.50 5.84
C SER A 4 11.08 -0.39 4.62
N ILE A 5 12.16 -0.51 3.85
CA ILE A 5 12.19 -1.43 2.71
C ILE A 5 11.87 -2.84 3.21
N ASN A 6 11.05 -3.55 2.47
CA ASN A 6 10.52 -4.89 2.75
C ASN A 6 9.33 -4.92 3.71
N ASP A 7 8.89 -3.78 4.24
CA ASP A 7 7.65 -3.75 5.02
C ASP A 7 6.46 -4.13 4.14
N LYS A 8 5.58 -4.95 4.68
CA LYS A 8 4.31 -5.26 4.03
C LYS A 8 3.30 -4.20 4.41
N VAL A 9 2.57 -3.69 3.42
CA VAL A 9 1.66 -2.58 3.61
C VAL A 9 0.33 -2.80 2.87
N ALA A 10 -0.67 -2.09 3.36
CA ALA A 10 -1.97 -1.96 2.72
C ALA A 10 -2.39 -0.50 2.77
N PHE A 11 -3.42 -0.14 2.02
CA PHE A 11 -4.01 1.19 2.18
C PHE A 11 -4.66 1.29 3.56
N SER A 12 -4.57 2.47 4.17
CA SER A 12 -5.14 2.70 5.50
C SER A 12 -6.67 2.55 5.45
N ARG A 13 -7.26 2.24 6.60
CA ARG A 13 -8.72 2.13 6.70
C ARG A 13 -9.42 3.43 6.31
N ALA A 14 -8.83 4.55 6.63
CA ALA A 14 -9.39 5.86 6.28
C ALA A 14 -9.48 6.01 4.76
N VAL A 15 -8.46 5.61 4.02
CA VAL A 15 -8.45 5.67 2.57
C VAL A 15 -9.49 4.71 1.98
N VAL A 16 -9.52 3.47 2.45
CA VAL A 16 -10.46 2.46 1.98
C VAL A 16 -11.90 2.92 2.22
N ARG A 17 -12.15 3.47 3.41
CA ARG A 17 -13.50 3.96 3.77
C ARG A 17 -13.94 5.12 2.87
N ARG A 18 -12.99 6.03 2.57
CA ARG A 18 -13.28 7.19 1.72
C ARG A 18 -13.56 6.80 0.27
N LEU A 19 -12.83 5.80 -0.25
CA LEU A 19 -12.94 5.38 -1.65
C LEU A 19 -14.01 4.31 -1.87
N GLY A 20 -14.39 3.56 -0.83
CA GLY A 20 -15.35 2.47 -0.91
C GLY A 20 -14.66 1.11 -0.82
N HIS A 21 -15.28 0.21 -0.07
CA HIS A 21 -14.70 -1.12 0.18
C HIS A 21 -14.75 -2.03 -1.06
N ASP A 22 -15.51 -1.68 -2.07
CA ASP A 22 -15.61 -2.41 -3.33
C ASP A 22 -14.54 -2.00 -4.34
N LYS A 23 -13.71 -1.02 -4.00
CA LYS A 23 -12.65 -0.55 -4.89
C LYS A 23 -11.39 -1.41 -4.76
N PRO A 24 -10.53 -1.43 -5.80
CA PRO A 24 -9.30 -2.22 -5.76
C PRO A 24 -8.39 -1.92 -4.56
N THR A 25 -8.44 -0.68 -4.05
CA THR A 25 -7.62 -0.30 -2.89
C THR A 25 -7.92 -1.12 -1.65
N ALA A 26 -9.16 -1.60 -1.49
CA ALA A 26 -9.54 -2.40 -0.32
C ALA A 26 -8.78 -3.74 -0.26
N GLY A 27 -8.47 -4.32 -1.41
CA GLY A 27 -7.75 -5.59 -1.49
C GLY A 27 -6.26 -5.44 -1.79
N ALA A 28 -5.78 -4.23 -2.01
CA ALA A 28 -4.38 -4.02 -2.39
C ALA A 28 -3.44 -4.35 -1.24
N ARG A 29 -2.39 -5.11 -1.54
CA ARG A 29 -1.34 -5.48 -0.57
C ARG A 29 0.00 -5.36 -1.28
N GLY A 30 0.98 -4.76 -0.62
CA GLY A 30 2.25 -4.53 -1.26
C GLY A 30 3.43 -4.60 -0.30
N VAL A 31 4.61 -4.44 -0.89
CA VAL A 31 5.88 -4.45 -0.17
C VAL A 31 6.60 -3.16 -0.51
N VAL A 32 7.14 -2.49 0.51
CA VAL A 32 7.91 -1.27 0.33
C VAL A 32 9.23 -1.61 -0.37
N VAL A 33 9.50 -0.93 -1.47
CA VAL A 33 10.76 -1.12 -2.22
C VAL A 33 11.66 0.11 -2.16
N ALA A 34 11.14 1.27 -1.78
CA ALA A 34 11.94 2.47 -1.57
C ALA A 34 11.18 3.45 -0.67
N VAL A 35 11.92 4.28 0.05
CA VAL A 35 11.34 5.33 0.88
C VAL A 35 11.97 6.65 0.46
N ASP A 36 11.14 7.65 0.16
CA ASP A 36 11.59 8.97 -0.28
C ASP A 36 10.80 10.02 0.50
N GLY A 37 11.30 10.38 1.68
CA GLY A 37 10.64 11.34 2.55
C GLY A 37 9.23 10.89 2.91
N PRO A 38 8.20 11.73 2.66
CA PRO A 38 6.81 11.38 2.99
C PRO A 38 6.16 10.43 2.00
N VAL A 39 6.87 10.03 0.94
CA VAL A 39 6.34 9.18 -0.12
C VAL A 39 7.08 7.84 -0.10
N VAL A 40 6.34 6.77 -0.32
CA VAL A 40 6.87 5.41 -0.29
C VAL A 40 6.58 4.73 -1.62
N ALA A 41 7.59 4.10 -2.20
CA ALA A 41 7.40 3.27 -3.39
C ALA A 41 7.01 1.87 -2.95
N VAL A 42 5.87 1.40 -3.43
CA VAL A 42 5.30 0.11 -3.02
C VAL A 42 5.08 -0.74 -4.26
N ASP A 43 5.57 -1.98 -4.20
CA ASP A 43 5.29 -2.98 -5.21
C ASP A 43 4.07 -3.79 -4.79
N PHE A 44 2.96 -3.58 -5.48
CA PHE A 44 1.70 -4.24 -5.15
C PHE A 44 1.54 -5.63 -5.80
N GLY A 45 2.45 -6.01 -6.68
CA GLY A 45 2.32 -7.27 -7.39
C GLY A 45 0.99 -7.35 -8.13
N ASN A 46 0.27 -8.45 -7.95
CA ASN A 46 -1.01 -8.65 -8.61
C ASN A 46 -2.22 -8.15 -7.82
N THR A 47 -1.99 -7.60 -6.63
CA THR A 47 -3.10 -7.19 -5.76
C THR A 47 -3.69 -5.82 -6.13
N PHE A 48 -2.95 -5.03 -6.90
CA PHE A 48 -3.40 -3.72 -7.33
C PHE A 48 -2.84 -3.48 -8.73
N ILE A 49 -3.60 -3.89 -9.73
CA ILE A 49 -3.16 -3.85 -11.12
C ILE A 49 -3.26 -2.43 -11.65
N LEU A 50 -2.14 -1.96 -12.19
CA LEU A 50 -2.07 -0.69 -12.88
C LEU A 50 -2.06 -0.95 -14.38
N HIS A 51 -3.08 -0.48 -15.05
CA HIS A 51 -3.20 -0.70 -16.49
C HIS A 51 -2.25 0.20 -17.30
N GLU A 52 -1.79 1.28 -16.70
CA GLU A 52 -0.84 2.17 -17.34
C GLU A 52 0.58 1.62 -17.16
N ASN A 53 1.32 1.49 -18.23
CA ASN A 53 2.73 1.09 -18.24
C ASN A 53 3.02 -0.32 -17.74
N GLY A 54 2.02 -1.12 -17.41
CA GLY A 54 2.22 -2.51 -16.99
C GLY A 54 3.03 -2.68 -15.71
N GLY A 55 3.26 -1.62 -14.95
CA GLY A 55 4.04 -1.69 -13.73
C GLY A 55 3.21 -2.04 -12.52
N THR A 56 3.85 -2.61 -11.49
CA THR A 56 3.22 -2.94 -10.23
C THR A 56 3.66 -2.03 -9.08
N VAL A 57 4.62 -1.14 -9.32
CA VAL A 57 5.16 -0.24 -8.32
C VAL A 57 4.49 1.12 -8.41
N ARG A 58 4.06 1.63 -7.26
CA ARG A 58 3.50 2.98 -7.16
C ARG A 58 4.12 3.77 -6.03
N TYR A 59 4.18 5.07 -6.22
CA TYR A 59 4.57 6.02 -5.18
C TYR A 59 3.32 6.48 -4.45
N ILE A 60 3.25 6.18 -3.16
CA ILE A 60 2.07 6.44 -2.31
C ILE A 60 2.49 7.30 -1.13
N PRO A 61 1.75 8.36 -0.80
CA PRO A 61 2.01 9.08 0.45
C PRO A 61 1.94 8.13 1.64
N ALA A 62 2.95 8.16 2.50
CA ALA A 62 3.00 7.27 3.66
C ALA A 62 1.76 7.38 4.54
N ALA A 63 1.16 8.58 4.61
CA ALA A 63 -0.05 8.79 5.39
C ALA A 63 -1.25 7.97 4.90
N ASN A 64 -1.21 7.47 3.66
CA ASN A 64 -2.29 6.68 3.08
C ASN A 64 -2.07 5.16 3.26
N LEU A 65 -0.99 4.77 3.91
CA LEU A 65 -0.63 3.36 4.06
C LEU A 65 -0.60 2.96 5.53
N THR A 66 -0.74 1.67 5.76
CA THR A 66 -0.58 1.07 7.08
C THR A 66 0.20 -0.23 6.95
N LYS A 67 0.87 -0.63 8.02
CA LYS A 67 1.64 -1.88 8.05
C LYS A 67 0.74 -3.08 8.22
N ILE A 68 1.12 -4.17 7.58
CA ILE A 68 0.52 -5.47 7.82
C ILE A 68 1.45 -6.23 8.77
N LEU A 69 0.90 -6.67 9.90
CA LEU A 69 1.66 -7.39 10.90
C LEU A 69 1.97 -8.81 10.43
N ALA A 70 2.90 -9.48 11.14
CA ALA A 70 3.37 -10.81 10.75
C ALA A 70 2.24 -11.85 10.66
N ASN A 71 1.15 -11.67 11.44
CA ASN A 71 0.00 -12.56 11.41
C ASN A 71 -1.03 -12.18 10.33
N GLY A 72 -0.71 -11.21 9.46
CA GLY A 72 -1.60 -10.76 8.40
C GLY A 72 -2.62 -9.70 8.82
N VAL A 73 -2.63 -9.31 10.09
CA VAL A 73 -3.55 -8.29 10.58
C VAL A 73 -3.04 -6.91 10.20
N ILE A 74 -3.92 -6.05 9.72
CA ILE A 74 -3.60 -4.66 9.41
C ILE A 74 -3.49 -3.88 10.72
N TYR A 75 -2.41 -3.13 10.86
CA TYR A 75 -2.08 -2.36 12.09
C TYR A 75 -2.90 -1.08 12.20
N ASP A 76 -3.86 -0.83 11.71
CA ASP A 76 -4.53 0.47 11.64
C ASP A 76 -5.58 0.63 12.75
#